data_da0120c60a482f293fec78933a5ff778
#
_entry.id   da0120c60a482f293fec78933a5ff778
#
_cell.length_a   1.000
_cell.length_b   1.000
_cell.length_c   1.000
_cell.angle_alpha   90.00
_cell.angle_beta   90.00
_cell.angle_gamma   90.00
#
_symmetry.space_group_name_H-M   'P 1'
#
loop_
_entity.id
_entity.type
_entity.pdbx_description
1 polymer ?
#
loop_
_entity_poly.entity_id
_entity_poly.type
_entity_poly.pdbx_seq_one_letter_code
_entity_poly.pdbx_strand_id
1 'polypeptide(L)'
;MLIKRAPMFKTSEITDYRLYLNRREFMLGAAALALAPSVASAGAAPAAGQPLKATKNEKFSLSEKATSLKEATTYNNFYEFGVNKEDPVRYAHLLKPRPWTIQVDGLVHKPTQYDIEEILRFPLEERVYSLRCVEAWSMVIPWIGFPLSALLKQVEPMGKAKFVEFTTLKDPEQFPGQKPSLFGGSGVEWPYVEGLRLDEAMSPLTLLTVGMYGQVLPNQNGAPLRIVIPWKYGFKSGKSLVRIRLTEEQPKTAWEKATPQEYGFYSNVNPTVDHPRWSQATERRIGEFMRRKTLMFNGYADQVASLYAGMDLKKNY
;
A
#
# COMPACT_ATOMS: atom_id res chain seq x y z
N MET A 1 23.14 31.58 33.87
CA MET A 1 22.69 30.18 33.77
C MET A 1 23.04 29.69 32.37
N LEU A 2 24.11 28.90 32.19
CA LEU A 2 24.56 28.43 30.88
C LEU A 2 23.81 27.12 30.54
N ILE A 3 22.94 27.17 29.56
CA ILE A 3 22.24 25.99 29.05
C ILE A 3 23.26 25.20 28.22
N LYS A 4 23.74 24.06 28.73
CA LYS A 4 24.55 23.09 27.97
C LYS A 4 23.66 22.48 26.92
N ARG A 5 23.90 22.78 25.63
CA ARG A 5 23.31 22.02 24.50
C ARG A 5 23.91 20.61 24.48
N ALA A 6 23.07 19.60 24.31
CA ALA A 6 23.55 18.24 24.09
C ALA A 6 24.43 18.18 22.84
N PRO A 7 25.52 17.39 22.82
CA PRO A 7 26.38 17.28 21.66
C PRO A 7 25.59 16.72 20.46
N MET A 8 25.63 17.46 19.34
CA MET A 8 25.15 16.91 18.05
C MET A 8 26.13 15.81 17.62
N PHE A 9 25.61 14.60 17.41
CA PHE A 9 26.41 13.50 16.84
C PHE A 9 26.89 13.90 15.43
N LYS A 10 28.16 13.65 15.15
CA LYS A 10 28.71 13.83 13.80
C LYS A 10 28.20 12.74 12.91
N THR A 11 28.01 13.03 11.61
CA THR A 11 27.52 12.04 10.61
C THR A 11 28.36 10.77 10.55
N SER A 12 29.65 10.85 10.93
CA SER A 12 30.58 9.71 11.08
C SER A 12 30.33 8.83 12.30
N GLU A 13 29.49 9.27 13.24
CA GLU A 13 29.12 8.51 14.45
C GLU A 13 27.79 7.79 14.31
N ILE A 14 27.09 8.01 13.20
CA ILE A 14 25.86 7.32 12.88
C ILE A 14 26.22 6.09 12.04
N THR A 15 26.10 4.91 12.63
CA THR A 15 26.34 3.65 11.94
C THR A 15 25.38 3.54 10.76
N ASP A 16 25.91 3.29 9.53
CA ASP A 16 25.10 3.04 8.35
C ASP A 16 24.10 1.90 8.63
N TYR A 17 22.84 2.10 8.24
CA TYR A 17 21.76 1.14 8.49
C TYR A 17 22.07 -0.26 7.95
N ARG A 18 22.86 -0.38 6.87
CA ARG A 18 23.35 -1.66 6.32
C ARG A 18 24.32 -2.36 7.27
N LEU A 19 25.17 -1.61 7.97
CA LEU A 19 26.11 -2.16 8.96
C LEU A 19 25.40 -2.57 10.26
N TYR A 20 24.31 -1.88 10.61
CA TYR A 20 23.47 -2.25 11.76
C TYR A 20 22.74 -3.57 11.54
N LEU A 21 22.22 -3.84 10.33
CA LEU A 21 21.59 -5.12 9.97
C LEU A 21 22.60 -6.26 9.98
N ASN A 22 23.83 -6.04 9.43
CA ASN A 22 24.85 -7.09 9.37
C ASN A 22 25.42 -7.48 10.75
N ARG A 23 25.37 -6.63 11.77
CA ARG A 23 25.82 -6.99 13.13
C ARG A 23 25.01 -8.11 13.75
N ARG A 24 23.71 -8.15 13.51
CA ARG A 24 22.84 -9.22 14.03
C ARG A 24 23.08 -10.56 13.34
N GLU A 25 23.33 -10.53 12.02
CA GLU A 25 23.71 -11.73 11.25
C GLU A 25 25.11 -12.20 11.58
N PHE A 26 26.06 -11.29 11.81
CA PHE A 26 27.42 -11.63 12.21
C PHE A 26 27.51 -12.30 13.59
N MET A 27 26.68 -11.89 14.53
CA MET A 27 26.63 -12.53 15.88
C MET A 27 25.94 -13.89 15.86
N LEU A 28 25.04 -14.15 14.92
CA LEU A 28 24.40 -15.46 14.71
C LEU A 28 25.27 -16.41 13.89
N GLY A 29 26.13 -15.89 12.99
CA GLY A 29 27.04 -16.69 12.17
C GLY A 29 28.28 -17.24 12.90
N ALA A 30 28.70 -16.60 13.98
CA ALA A 30 29.88 -17.04 14.76
C ALA A 30 29.62 -18.25 15.66
N ALA A 31 28.35 -18.63 15.87
CA ALA A 31 27.97 -19.77 16.74
C ALA A 31 27.63 -21.04 15.95
N ALA A 32 27.63 -21.04 14.61
CA ALA A 32 27.15 -22.15 13.76
C ALA A 32 28.24 -22.81 12.89
N LEU A 33 29.53 -22.61 13.19
CA LEU A 33 30.65 -23.24 12.45
C LEU A 33 31.13 -24.54 13.15
N ALA A 34 30.20 -25.40 13.55
CA ALA A 34 30.52 -26.78 13.89
C ALA A 34 29.33 -27.67 13.60
N LEU A 35 29.44 -28.47 12.53
CA LEU A 35 28.63 -29.65 12.22
C LEU A 35 27.18 -29.41 11.73
N ALA A 36 27.01 -29.17 10.41
CA ALA A 36 25.84 -29.71 9.72
C ALA A 36 26.12 -29.87 8.22
N PRO A 37 25.61 -30.93 7.57
CA PRO A 37 25.74 -31.09 6.13
C PRO A 37 24.98 -29.98 5.40
N SER A 38 25.57 -29.49 4.32
CA SER A 38 25.02 -28.48 3.44
C SER A 38 23.70 -28.95 2.80
N VAL A 39 22.58 -28.66 3.43
CA VAL A 39 21.31 -28.60 2.73
C VAL A 39 21.20 -27.18 2.19
N ALA A 40 21.45 -27.02 0.91
CA ALA A 40 21.14 -25.81 0.20
C ALA A 40 19.63 -25.57 0.33
N SER A 41 19.25 -24.69 1.25
CA SER A 41 17.92 -24.10 1.26
C SER A 41 17.84 -23.20 0.02
N ALA A 42 17.41 -23.77 -1.09
CA ALA A 42 16.94 -23.02 -2.23
C ALA A 42 15.74 -22.22 -1.72
N GLY A 43 15.96 -20.94 -1.42
CA GLY A 43 14.87 -19.99 -1.26
C GLY A 43 14.02 -20.09 -2.51
N ALA A 44 12.78 -20.57 -2.35
CA ALA A 44 11.84 -20.67 -3.45
C ALA A 44 11.76 -19.27 -4.07
N ALA A 45 12.22 -19.13 -5.30
CA ALA A 45 11.95 -17.94 -6.10
C ALA A 45 10.44 -17.71 -6.07
N PRO A 46 9.97 -16.45 -5.91
CA PRO A 46 8.55 -16.17 -5.99
C PRO A 46 8.04 -16.82 -7.27
N ALA A 47 7.00 -17.65 -7.16
CA ALA A 47 6.41 -18.31 -8.30
C ALA A 47 6.15 -17.23 -9.35
N ALA A 48 6.70 -17.37 -10.55
CA ALA A 48 6.51 -16.42 -11.63
C ALA A 48 5.01 -16.22 -11.77
N GLY A 49 4.51 -14.99 -11.55
CA GLY A 49 3.11 -14.68 -11.59
C GLY A 49 2.55 -15.10 -12.96
N GLN A 50 1.33 -15.60 -12.99
CA GLN A 50 0.69 -15.92 -14.26
C GLN A 50 0.60 -14.66 -15.12
N PRO A 51 0.95 -14.70 -16.41
CA PRO A 51 0.84 -13.55 -17.30
C PRO A 51 -0.59 -13.02 -17.33
N LEU A 52 -0.74 -11.71 -17.30
CA LEU A 52 -2.04 -11.04 -17.32
C LEU A 52 -2.07 -10.03 -18.48
N LYS A 53 -2.94 -10.28 -19.45
CA LYS A 53 -3.07 -9.37 -20.60
C LYS A 53 -3.81 -8.10 -20.19
N ALA A 54 -3.26 -6.95 -20.57
CA ALA A 54 -3.87 -5.65 -20.35
C ALA A 54 -3.50 -4.69 -21.48
N THR A 55 -4.34 -3.70 -21.73
CA THR A 55 -4.05 -2.62 -22.68
C THR A 55 -3.28 -1.52 -22.00
N LYS A 56 -2.16 -1.08 -22.54
CA LYS A 56 -1.41 0.07 -21.99
C LYS A 56 -2.26 1.33 -22.08
N ASN A 57 -2.38 2.05 -20.97
CA ASN A 57 -3.06 3.34 -20.92
C ASN A 57 -2.05 4.47 -20.68
N GLU A 58 -1.53 5.03 -21.77
CA GLU A 58 -0.51 6.09 -21.71
C GLU A 58 -1.06 7.39 -21.12
N LYS A 59 -2.36 7.69 -21.32
CA LYS A 59 -3.00 8.90 -20.78
C LYS A 59 -2.88 9.03 -19.27
N PHE A 60 -2.89 7.91 -18.55
CA PHE A 60 -2.79 7.86 -17.10
C PHE A 60 -1.46 7.30 -16.61
N SER A 61 -0.49 7.11 -17.50
CA SER A 61 0.83 6.57 -17.15
C SER A 61 1.89 7.65 -17.07
N LEU A 62 2.80 7.51 -16.11
CA LEU A 62 4.02 8.30 -16.04
C LEU A 62 5.05 7.76 -17.04
N SER A 63 5.89 8.66 -17.57
CA SER A 63 7.04 8.29 -18.41
C SER A 63 8.29 7.94 -17.60
N GLU A 64 8.23 8.02 -16.25
CA GLU A 64 9.35 7.69 -15.37
C GLU A 64 9.69 6.19 -15.46
N LYS A 65 10.98 5.88 -15.30
CA LYS A 65 11.47 4.48 -15.23
C LYS A 65 10.80 3.76 -14.06
N ALA A 66 10.21 2.60 -14.34
CA ALA A 66 9.63 1.75 -13.31
C ALA A 66 10.71 1.25 -12.33
N THR A 67 10.36 1.18 -11.05
CA THR A 67 11.14 0.48 -10.02
C THR A 67 11.30 -0.99 -10.44
N SER A 68 12.42 -1.62 -10.09
CA SER A 68 12.61 -3.03 -10.47
C SER A 68 11.54 -3.93 -9.82
N LEU A 69 11.11 -4.99 -10.52
CA LEU A 69 10.18 -5.97 -9.98
C LEU A 69 10.70 -6.54 -8.63
N LYS A 70 12.01 -6.81 -8.55
CA LYS A 70 12.63 -7.29 -7.31
C LYS A 70 12.38 -6.33 -6.14
N GLU A 71 12.69 -5.07 -6.30
CA GLU A 71 12.47 -4.06 -5.24
C GLU A 71 10.98 -3.92 -4.90
N ALA A 72 10.12 -3.85 -5.91
CA ALA A 72 8.67 -3.73 -5.72
C ALA A 72 8.04 -4.93 -4.99
N THR A 73 8.65 -6.12 -5.09
CA THR A 73 8.13 -7.34 -4.47
C THR A 73 8.84 -7.75 -3.17
N THR A 74 9.96 -7.10 -2.81
CA THR A 74 10.72 -7.44 -1.60
C THR A 74 10.78 -6.33 -0.56
N TYR A 75 10.32 -5.13 -0.89
CA TYR A 75 10.28 -3.98 0.01
C TYR A 75 8.84 -3.46 0.13
N ASN A 76 8.08 -4.02 1.06
CA ASN A 76 6.64 -3.77 1.17
C ASN A 76 6.22 -3.38 2.58
N ASN A 77 5.18 -2.55 2.69
CA ASN A 77 4.38 -2.40 3.90
C ASN A 77 3.07 -3.17 3.71
N PHE A 78 2.95 -4.32 4.36
CA PHE A 78 1.74 -5.12 4.37
C PHE A 78 1.63 -5.75 5.76
N TYR A 79 1.06 -4.98 6.69
CA TYR A 79 1.09 -5.25 8.13
C TYR A 79 0.36 -6.52 8.52
N GLU A 80 -0.56 -6.99 7.68
CA GLU A 80 -1.20 -8.30 7.83
C GLU A 80 -0.20 -9.45 7.83
N PHE A 81 0.92 -9.32 7.10
CA PHE A 81 2.02 -10.29 7.15
C PHE A 81 3.02 -10.01 8.28
N GLY A 82 3.21 -8.76 8.66
CA GLY A 82 4.15 -8.33 9.68
C GLY A 82 4.58 -6.89 9.52
N VAL A 83 5.38 -6.38 10.46
CA VAL A 83 5.76 -4.96 10.55
C VAL A 83 7.05 -4.62 9.80
N ASN A 84 7.87 -5.62 9.44
CA ASN A 84 9.11 -5.39 8.69
C ASN A 84 8.85 -5.40 7.19
N LYS A 85 9.73 -4.74 6.41
CA LYS A 85 9.59 -4.65 4.95
C LYS A 85 9.71 -6.00 4.23
N GLU A 86 10.41 -6.93 4.84
CA GLU A 86 10.70 -8.28 4.32
C GLU A 86 9.63 -9.31 4.76
N ASP A 87 8.82 -9.01 5.78
CA ASP A 87 7.79 -9.94 6.26
C ASP A 87 6.77 -10.32 5.17
N PRO A 88 6.29 -9.39 4.32
CA PRO A 88 5.36 -9.76 3.27
C PRO A 88 5.90 -10.81 2.31
N VAL A 89 7.15 -10.70 1.84
CA VAL A 89 7.72 -11.70 0.94
C VAL A 89 8.01 -13.02 1.66
N ARG A 90 8.38 -12.96 2.95
CA ARG A 90 8.65 -14.15 3.78
C ARG A 90 7.40 -14.99 3.98
N TYR A 91 6.27 -14.36 4.23
CA TYR A 91 5.00 -15.02 4.58
C TYR A 91 3.99 -15.08 3.43
N ALA A 92 4.31 -14.53 2.26
CA ALA A 92 3.44 -14.50 1.09
C ALA A 92 2.88 -15.87 0.69
N HIS A 93 3.63 -16.95 0.91
CA HIS A 93 3.23 -18.32 0.60
C HIS A 93 2.02 -18.82 1.40
N LEU A 94 1.69 -18.17 2.52
CA LEU A 94 0.54 -18.53 3.35
C LEU A 94 -0.78 -18.04 2.76
N LEU A 95 -0.77 -16.96 1.98
CA LEU A 95 -1.99 -16.40 1.38
C LEU A 95 -2.48 -17.26 0.23
N LYS A 96 -3.75 -17.62 0.27
CA LYS A 96 -4.48 -18.37 -0.77
C LYS A 96 -5.35 -17.40 -1.58
N PRO A 97 -4.87 -16.88 -2.71
CA PRO A 97 -5.60 -15.88 -3.48
C PRO A 97 -6.75 -16.45 -4.33
N ARG A 98 -6.96 -17.78 -4.28
CA ARG A 98 -8.06 -18.48 -4.97
C ARG A 98 -8.53 -19.69 -4.15
N PRO A 99 -9.86 -19.97 -4.10
CA PRO A 99 -10.94 -19.09 -4.58
C PRO A 99 -11.03 -17.79 -3.78
N TRP A 100 -11.53 -16.70 -4.42
CA TRP A 100 -11.66 -15.41 -3.74
C TRP A 100 -12.94 -14.70 -4.18
N THR A 101 -13.65 -14.12 -3.22
CA THR A 101 -14.88 -13.36 -3.47
C THR A 101 -14.78 -11.97 -2.84
N ILE A 102 -15.44 -11.02 -3.49
CA ILE A 102 -15.53 -9.63 -3.04
C ILE A 102 -17.01 -9.26 -2.94
N GLN A 103 -17.45 -8.89 -1.74
CA GLN A 103 -18.79 -8.36 -1.51
C GLN A 103 -18.82 -6.87 -1.82
N VAL A 104 -19.74 -6.43 -2.68
CA VAL A 104 -20.03 -5.01 -2.93
C VAL A 104 -21.44 -4.70 -2.46
N ASP A 105 -21.58 -3.86 -1.41
CA ASP A 105 -22.87 -3.63 -0.75
C ASP A 105 -22.99 -2.24 -0.09
N GLY A 106 -23.92 -2.10 0.85
CA GLY A 106 -24.25 -0.86 1.53
C GLY A 106 -25.28 -0.05 0.76
N LEU A 107 -25.03 1.25 0.55
CA LEU A 107 -25.93 2.15 -0.16
C LEU A 107 -25.83 2.00 -1.68
N VAL A 108 -26.22 0.84 -2.17
CA VAL A 108 -26.29 0.47 -3.59
C VAL A 108 -27.66 -0.14 -3.92
N HIS A 109 -28.12 0.02 -5.16
CA HIS A 109 -29.36 -0.60 -5.62
C HIS A 109 -29.18 -2.08 -5.95
N LYS A 110 -27.99 -2.51 -6.36
CA LYS A 110 -27.65 -3.87 -6.79
C LYS A 110 -26.47 -4.44 -5.97
N PRO A 111 -26.68 -4.81 -4.69
CA PRO A 111 -25.61 -5.46 -3.93
C PRO A 111 -25.22 -6.78 -4.63
N THR A 112 -23.93 -6.97 -4.84
CA THR A 112 -23.41 -8.07 -5.66
C THR A 112 -22.17 -8.66 -5.00
N GLN A 113 -22.03 -9.96 -5.08
CA GLN A 113 -20.79 -10.67 -4.76
C GLN A 113 -20.13 -11.08 -6.07
N TYR A 114 -18.88 -10.67 -6.26
CA TYR A 114 -18.06 -11.04 -7.42
C TYR A 114 -17.06 -12.09 -7.03
N ASP A 115 -16.84 -13.09 -7.84
CA ASP A 115 -15.63 -13.91 -7.76
C ASP A 115 -14.47 -13.23 -8.50
N ILE A 116 -13.24 -13.67 -8.21
CA ILE A 116 -12.04 -13.06 -8.81
C ILE A 116 -12.00 -13.26 -10.33
N GLU A 117 -12.58 -14.32 -10.85
CA GLU A 117 -12.62 -14.60 -12.29
C GLU A 117 -13.60 -13.64 -13.01
N GLU A 118 -14.68 -13.23 -12.34
CA GLU A 118 -15.59 -12.18 -12.85
C GLU A 118 -14.89 -10.82 -12.86
N ILE A 119 -14.14 -10.50 -11.82
CA ILE A 119 -13.30 -9.28 -11.74
C ILE A 119 -12.26 -9.24 -12.88
N LEU A 120 -11.67 -10.38 -13.21
CA LEU A 120 -10.68 -10.47 -14.30
C LEU A 120 -11.28 -10.33 -15.72
N ARG A 121 -12.61 -10.37 -15.87
CA ARG A 121 -13.30 -10.11 -17.14
C ARG A 121 -13.51 -8.62 -17.46
N PHE A 122 -13.28 -7.72 -16.50
CA PHE A 122 -13.30 -6.30 -16.78
C PHE A 122 -12.21 -5.93 -17.78
N PRO A 123 -12.40 -4.87 -18.60
CA PRO A 123 -11.35 -4.37 -19.49
C PRO A 123 -10.11 -3.92 -18.69
N LEU A 124 -9.08 -4.75 -18.67
CA LEU A 124 -7.87 -4.50 -17.90
C LEU A 124 -6.94 -3.53 -18.64
N GLU A 125 -6.43 -2.56 -17.91
CA GLU A 125 -5.45 -1.58 -18.36
C GLU A 125 -4.16 -1.69 -17.55
N GLU A 126 -3.00 -1.51 -18.20
CA GLU A 126 -1.74 -1.26 -17.51
C GLU A 126 -1.50 0.24 -17.41
N ARG A 127 -1.24 0.72 -16.19
CA ARG A 127 -0.94 2.12 -15.87
C ARG A 127 0.30 2.22 -15.00
N VAL A 128 1.24 3.07 -15.41
CA VAL A 128 2.46 3.33 -14.64
C VAL A 128 2.20 4.45 -13.66
N TYR A 129 2.13 4.15 -12.36
CA TYR A 129 1.84 5.11 -11.31
C TYR A 129 3.01 5.29 -10.34
N SER A 130 3.20 6.52 -9.86
CA SER A 130 3.99 6.76 -8.65
C SER A 130 3.21 6.30 -7.42
N LEU A 131 3.89 5.59 -6.54
CA LEU A 131 3.41 5.21 -5.21
C LEU A 131 4.27 5.95 -4.17
N ARG A 132 3.64 6.64 -3.23
CA ARG A 132 4.32 7.37 -2.15
C ARG A 132 3.89 6.83 -0.78
N CYS A 133 4.85 6.31 -0.04
CA CYS A 133 4.61 5.90 1.34
C CYS A 133 4.71 7.10 2.28
N VAL A 134 3.88 7.11 3.33
CA VAL A 134 3.98 8.11 4.41
C VAL A 134 5.37 8.14 5.05
N GLU A 135 6.12 7.05 5.05
CA GLU A 135 7.51 6.92 5.53
C GLU A 135 8.56 7.59 4.63
N ALA A 136 8.15 8.49 3.74
CA ALA A 136 9.03 9.28 2.88
C ALA A 136 9.90 8.47 1.90
N TRP A 137 9.37 7.37 1.36
CA TRP A 137 9.92 6.65 0.22
C TRP A 137 8.86 6.46 -0.88
N SER A 138 9.30 6.21 -2.10
CA SER A 138 8.40 6.07 -3.26
C SER A 138 8.91 5.05 -4.26
N MET A 139 8.00 4.58 -5.10
CA MET A 139 8.24 3.67 -6.22
C MET A 139 7.45 4.14 -7.45
N VAL A 140 7.83 3.69 -8.63
CA VAL A 140 7.04 3.77 -9.87
C VAL A 140 6.70 2.36 -10.27
N ILE A 141 5.40 2.04 -10.36
CA ILE A 141 4.93 0.67 -10.55
C ILE A 141 3.94 0.61 -11.71
N PRO A 142 4.16 -0.29 -12.69
CA PRO A 142 3.17 -0.59 -13.72
C PRO A 142 2.10 -1.53 -13.14
N TRP A 143 0.96 -0.94 -12.77
CA TRP A 143 -0.20 -1.66 -12.23
C TRP A 143 -1.12 -2.13 -13.35
N ILE A 144 -1.75 -3.29 -13.17
CA ILE A 144 -2.81 -3.79 -14.05
C ILE A 144 -4.12 -3.85 -13.28
N GLY A 145 -5.14 -3.24 -13.83
CA GLY A 145 -6.47 -3.19 -13.23
C GLY A 145 -7.45 -2.43 -14.12
N PHE A 146 -8.52 -1.93 -13.51
CA PHE A 146 -9.50 -1.10 -14.19
C PHE A 146 -10.01 -0.01 -13.23
N PRO A 147 -10.58 1.11 -13.74
CA PRO A 147 -11.11 2.17 -12.88
C PRO A 147 -12.16 1.61 -11.91
N LEU A 148 -12.00 1.87 -10.61
CA LEU A 148 -12.98 1.44 -9.60
C LEU A 148 -14.42 1.86 -9.96
N SER A 149 -14.55 3.05 -10.58
CA SER A 149 -15.83 3.56 -11.05
C SER A 149 -16.57 2.63 -12.02
N ALA A 150 -15.87 1.76 -12.75
CA ALA A 150 -16.50 0.78 -13.62
C ALA A 150 -17.27 -0.28 -12.83
N LEU A 151 -16.72 -0.75 -11.70
CA LEU A 151 -17.41 -1.66 -10.78
C LEU A 151 -18.55 -0.94 -10.05
N LEU A 152 -18.28 0.25 -9.50
CA LEU A 152 -19.29 1.00 -8.75
C LEU A 152 -20.53 1.33 -9.58
N LYS A 153 -20.38 1.63 -10.86
CA LYS A 153 -21.51 1.88 -11.79
C LYS A 153 -22.40 0.65 -11.95
N GLN A 154 -21.87 -0.57 -11.87
CA GLN A 154 -22.67 -1.80 -12.01
C GLN A 154 -23.58 -2.04 -10.81
N VAL A 155 -23.15 -1.63 -9.60
CA VAL A 155 -23.93 -1.78 -8.37
C VAL A 155 -24.89 -0.62 -8.10
N GLU A 156 -24.85 0.43 -8.93
CA GLU A 156 -25.77 1.58 -8.89
C GLU A 156 -25.82 2.26 -7.51
N PRO A 157 -24.83 3.13 -7.19
CA PRO A 157 -24.81 3.85 -5.92
C PRO A 157 -26.10 4.64 -5.68
N MET A 158 -26.67 4.55 -4.47
CA MET A 158 -27.81 5.36 -4.05
C MET A 158 -27.41 6.82 -3.85
N GLY A 159 -28.33 7.76 -4.02
CA GLY A 159 -28.06 9.21 -3.86
C GLY A 159 -27.56 9.64 -2.47
N LYS A 160 -27.76 8.81 -1.44
CA LYS A 160 -27.22 9.05 -0.07
C LYS A 160 -25.79 8.57 0.12
N ALA A 161 -25.23 7.78 -0.80
CA ALA A 161 -23.87 7.30 -0.71
C ALA A 161 -22.89 8.47 -0.84
N LYS A 162 -22.05 8.68 0.17
CA LYS A 162 -21.03 9.74 0.21
C LYS A 162 -19.61 9.20 0.27
N PHE A 163 -19.44 7.98 0.80
CA PHE A 163 -18.15 7.34 1.00
C PHE A 163 -18.16 5.89 0.50
N VAL A 164 -16.96 5.38 0.27
CA VAL A 164 -16.69 3.99 -0.05
C VAL A 164 -15.70 3.45 0.96
N GLU A 165 -16.09 2.41 1.68
CA GLU A 165 -15.28 1.67 2.65
C GLU A 165 -14.71 0.42 1.99
N PHE A 166 -13.44 0.13 2.26
CA PHE A 166 -12.72 -1.05 1.80
C PHE A 166 -12.30 -1.88 3.00
N THR A 167 -12.67 -3.16 3.02
CA THR A 167 -12.29 -4.09 4.09
C THR A 167 -11.37 -5.16 3.52
N THR A 168 -10.25 -5.42 4.21
CA THR A 168 -9.28 -6.46 3.84
C THR A 168 -9.61 -7.78 4.53
N LEU A 169 -9.01 -8.88 4.07
CA LEU A 169 -9.21 -10.19 4.68
C LEU A 169 -8.68 -10.19 6.12
N LYS A 170 -9.50 -10.69 7.06
CA LYS A 170 -9.08 -11.06 8.40
C LYS A 170 -8.99 -12.58 8.49
N ASP A 171 -7.77 -13.08 8.45
CA ASP A 171 -7.47 -14.51 8.62
C ASP A 171 -6.05 -14.66 9.17
N PRO A 172 -5.88 -14.83 10.49
CA PRO A 172 -4.56 -14.94 11.12
C PRO A 172 -3.73 -16.17 10.69
N GLU A 173 -4.33 -17.17 10.06
CA GLU A 173 -3.59 -18.31 9.53
C GLU A 173 -2.91 -17.98 8.19
N GLN A 174 -3.52 -17.14 7.40
CA GLN A 174 -2.95 -16.64 6.15
C GLN A 174 -2.10 -15.37 6.36
N PHE A 175 -2.43 -14.60 7.39
CA PHE A 175 -1.80 -13.33 7.73
C PHE A 175 -1.25 -13.34 9.16
N PRO A 176 -0.03 -13.80 9.38
CA PRO A 176 0.54 -13.95 10.72
C PRO A 176 0.67 -12.63 11.51
N GLY A 177 0.74 -11.48 10.84
CA GLY A 177 0.74 -10.17 11.49
C GLY A 177 -0.58 -9.80 12.16
N GLN A 178 -1.66 -10.54 11.87
CA GLN A 178 -2.96 -10.38 12.53
C GLN A 178 -3.08 -11.17 13.84
N LYS A 179 -2.11 -12.05 14.16
CA LYS A 179 -2.10 -12.81 15.41
C LYS A 179 -1.84 -11.87 16.60
N PRO A 180 -2.47 -12.11 17.76
CA PRO A 180 -2.14 -11.37 18.97
C PRO A 180 -0.65 -11.48 19.30
N SER A 181 0.00 -10.37 19.64
CA SER A 181 1.42 -10.33 20.01
C SER A 181 1.58 -9.79 21.42
N LEU A 182 2.31 -10.52 22.26
CA LEU A 182 2.65 -10.11 23.63
C LEU A 182 3.74 -9.02 23.66
N PHE A 183 4.52 -8.87 22.57
CA PHE A 183 5.66 -7.96 22.48
C PHE A 183 5.43 -6.75 21.59
N GLY A 184 4.16 -6.39 21.34
CA GLY A 184 3.78 -5.33 20.43
C GLY A 184 3.49 -5.86 19.02
N GLY A 185 2.39 -5.41 18.46
CA GLY A 185 1.99 -5.63 17.08
C GLY A 185 2.03 -4.33 16.29
N SER A 186 1.35 -4.30 15.16
CA SER A 186 1.19 -3.10 14.34
C SER A 186 0.43 -1.96 15.04
N GLY A 187 -0.28 -2.24 16.13
CA GLY A 187 -1.24 -1.33 16.76
C GLY A 187 -2.55 -1.18 15.98
N VAL A 188 -2.67 -1.86 14.85
CA VAL A 188 -3.84 -1.79 13.97
C VAL A 188 -4.89 -2.81 14.39
N GLU A 189 -6.15 -2.40 14.44
CA GLU A 189 -7.30 -3.30 14.60
C GLU A 189 -7.60 -4.03 13.29
N TRP A 190 -7.84 -5.33 13.38
CA TRP A 190 -8.20 -6.17 12.23
C TRP A 190 -9.70 -6.45 12.14
N PRO A 191 -10.31 -6.49 10.93
CA PRO A 191 -9.67 -6.34 9.62
C PRO A 191 -9.16 -4.91 9.39
N TYR A 192 -8.17 -4.76 8.49
CA TYR A 192 -7.74 -3.45 8.04
C TYR A 192 -8.86 -2.80 7.23
N VAL A 193 -9.22 -1.56 7.58
CA VAL A 193 -10.29 -0.80 6.93
C VAL A 193 -9.73 0.50 6.39
N GLU A 194 -10.09 0.81 5.15
CA GLU A 194 -9.81 2.09 4.52
C GLU A 194 -11.05 2.71 3.92
N GLY A 195 -10.97 4.01 3.59
CA GLY A 195 -12.09 4.73 3.04
C GLY A 195 -11.69 5.83 2.06
N LEU A 196 -12.59 6.12 1.14
CA LEU A 196 -12.55 7.26 0.22
C LEU A 196 -13.89 7.99 0.24
N ARG A 197 -13.88 9.27 -0.11
CA ARG A 197 -15.11 9.92 -0.56
C ARG A 197 -15.56 9.27 -1.87
N LEU A 198 -16.86 9.34 -2.16
CA LEU A 198 -17.41 8.73 -3.38
C LEU A 198 -16.81 9.37 -4.65
N ASP A 199 -16.59 10.68 -4.66
CA ASP A 199 -15.96 11.38 -5.79
C ASP A 199 -14.50 10.97 -6.02
N GLU A 200 -13.75 10.72 -4.94
CA GLU A 200 -12.40 10.13 -5.01
C GLU A 200 -12.42 8.69 -5.56
N ALA A 201 -13.37 7.88 -5.09
CA ALA A 201 -13.57 6.51 -5.58
C ALA A 201 -14.02 6.47 -7.06
N MET A 202 -14.78 7.47 -7.49
CA MET A 202 -15.25 7.62 -8.87
C MET A 202 -14.20 8.27 -9.79
N SER A 203 -13.10 8.79 -9.24
CA SER A 203 -12.00 9.35 -10.04
C SER A 203 -11.46 8.33 -11.03
N PRO A 204 -11.18 8.74 -12.29
CA PRO A 204 -10.58 7.83 -13.27
C PRO A 204 -9.21 7.30 -12.85
N LEU A 205 -8.50 7.97 -11.92
CA LEU A 205 -7.20 7.54 -11.40
C LEU A 205 -7.29 6.44 -10.32
N THR A 206 -8.44 6.29 -9.65
CA THR A 206 -8.63 5.24 -8.64
C THR A 206 -8.75 3.90 -9.33
N LEU A 207 -7.75 3.04 -9.15
CA LEU A 207 -7.63 1.77 -9.87
C LEU A 207 -7.94 0.60 -8.94
N LEU A 208 -8.88 -0.25 -9.32
CA LEU A 208 -9.05 -1.58 -8.73
C LEU A 208 -8.08 -2.52 -9.44
N THR A 209 -7.10 -3.05 -8.70
CA THR A 209 -5.86 -3.60 -9.25
C THR A 209 -5.76 -5.09 -8.99
N VAL A 210 -5.49 -5.85 -10.04
CA VAL A 210 -5.38 -7.32 -10.04
C VAL A 210 -4.02 -7.83 -10.52
N GLY A 211 -3.15 -6.93 -10.97
CA GLY A 211 -1.84 -7.30 -11.50
C GLY A 211 -0.81 -6.16 -11.45
N MET A 212 0.42 -6.51 -11.73
CA MET A 212 1.55 -5.58 -11.90
C MET A 212 2.63 -6.22 -12.76
N TYR A 213 3.40 -5.41 -13.50
CA TYR A 213 4.51 -5.89 -14.37
C TYR A 213 4.10 -7.01 -15.33
N GLY A 214 2.93 -6.91 -15.96
CA GLY A 214 2.45 -7.90 -16.93
C GLY A 214 1.92 -9.20 -16.32
N GLN A 215 1.77 -9.30 -14.99
CA GLN A 215 1.43 -10.53 -14.26
C GLN A 215 0.32 -10.28 -13.25
N VAL A 216 -0.37 -11.34 -12.81
CA VAL A 216 -1.28 -11.27 -11.65
C VAL A 216 -0.53 -10.77 -10.42
N LEU A 217 -1.23 -10.10 -9.49
CA LEU A 217 -0.62 -9.57 -8.27
C LEU A 217 0.10 -10.67 -7.48
N PRO A 218 1.37 -10.46 -7.12
CA PRO A 218 2.03 -11.29 -6.12
C PRO A 218 1.35 -11.14 -4.75
N ASN A 219 1.35 -12.20 -3.96
CA ASN A 219 0.72 -12.22 -2.64
C ASN A 219 1.19 -11.08 -1.74
N GLN A 220 2.51 -10.83 -1.69
CA GLN A 220 3.13 -9.75 -0.90
C GLN A 220 2.75 -8.33 -1.39
N ASN A 221 2.15 -8.20 -2.56
CA ASN A 221 1.70 -6.93 -3.11
C ASN A 221 0.19 -6.72 -3.03
N GLY A 222 -0.53 -7.61 -2.34
CA GLY A 222 -1.95 -7.45 -2.07
C GLY A 222 -2.89 -8.28 -2.94
N ALA A 223 -2.42 -9.46 -3.41
CA ALA A 223 -3.25 -10.40 -4.15
C ALA A 223 -4.54 -10.80 -3.40
N PRO A 224 -5.59 -11.24 -4.13
CA PRO A 224 -5.68 -11.17 -5.58
C PRO A 224 -6.15 -9.81 -6.10
N LEU A 225 -6.64 -8.95 -5.20
CA LEU A 225 -7.28 -7.67 -5.50
C LEU A 225 -6.90 -6.61 -4.47
N ARG A 226 -6.50 -5.44 -4.94
CA ARG A 226 -6.21 -4.26 -4.11
C ARG A 226 -6.70 -2.99 -4.78
N ILE A 227 -6.78 -1.91 -4.02
CA ILE A 227 -6.96 -0.59 -4.57
C ILE A 227 -5.62 0.14 -4.69
N VAL A 228 -5.49 1.01 -5.70
CA VAL A 228 -4.37 1.92 -5.88
C VAL A 228 -4.90 3.33 -6.14
N ILE A 229 -4.44 4.28 -5.30
CA ILE A 229 -4.85 5.69 -5.33
C ILE A 229 -3.58 6.52 -5.40
N PRO A 230 -3.10 6.90 -6.60
CA PRO A 230 -1.73 7.37 -6.80
C PRO A 230 -1.42 8.71 -6.13
N TRP A 231 -2.41 9.55 -5.85
CA TRP A 231 -2.21 10.87 -5.21
C TRP A 231 -2.27 10.86 -3.69
N LYS A 232 -2.62 9.70 -3.09
CA LYS A 232 -2.67 9.50 -1.63
C LYS A 232 -1.48 8.69 -1.14
N TYR A 233 -1.19 8.81 0.14
CA TYR A 233 -0.20 7.94 0.78
C TYR A 233 -0.59 6.46 0.64
N GLY A 234 0.41 5.61 0.44
CA GLY A 234 0.23 4.20 0.07
C GLY A 234 -0.61 3.36 1.04
N PHE A 235 -0.70 3.76 2.31
CA PHE A 235 -1.53 3.02 3.28
C PHE A 235 -3.04 3.14 2.99
N LYS A 236 -3.49 4.17 2.27
CA LYS A 236 -4.87 4.30 1.77
C LYS A 236 -5.26 3.20 0.79
N SER A 237 -4.29 2.53 0.23
CA SER A 237 -4.46 1.49 -0.79
C SER A 237 -4.61 0.10 -0.16
N GLY A 238 -5.79 -0.19 0.41
CA GLY A 238 -6.12 -1.48 1.02
C GLY A 238 -5.80 -2.67 0.09
N LYS A 239 -5.34 -3.79 0.67
CA LYS A 239 -4.82 -4.97 -0.01
C LYS A 239 -5.63 -6.20 0.34
N SER A 240 -5.68 -7.19 -0.57
CA SER A 240 -6.44 -8.44 -0.34
C SER A 240 -7.88 -8.15 0.11
N LEU A 241 -8.58 -7.33 -0.72
CA LEU A 241 -9.91 -6.83 -0.42
C LEU A 241 -10.96 -7.95 -0.47
N VAL A 242 -11.86 -7.96 0.52
CA VAL A 242 -13.01 -8.88 0.59
C VAL A 242 -14.34 -8.16 0.56
N ARG A 243 -14.35 -6.83 0.82
CA ARG A 243 -15.58 -6.04 0.79
C ARG A 243 -15.32 -4.62 0.32
N ILE A 244 -16.26 -4.10 -0.46
CA ILE A 244 -16.38 -2.70 -0.86
C ILE A 244 -17.77 -2.25 -0.47
N ARG A 245 -17.91 -1.32 0.48
CA ARG A 245 -19.19 -0.90 1.02
C ARG A 245 -19.41 0.58 0.82
N LEU A 246 -20.57 0.97 0.29
CA LEU A 246 -20.95 2.36 0.17
C LEU A 246 -21.71 2.82 1.42
N THR A 247 -21.32 3.97 1.97
CA THR A 247 -21.86 4.51 3.22
C THR A 247 -22.26 5.97 3.10
N GLU A 248 -23.17 6.44 3.96
CA GLU A 248 -23.47 7.85 4.09
C GLU A 248 -22.46 8.55 5.00
N GLU A 249 -22.04 7.87 6.05
CA GLU A 249 -21.07 8.38 7.01
C GLU A 249 -19.64 8.01 6.62
N GLN A 250 -18.70 8.88 7.02
CA GLN A 250 -17.28 8.64 6.82
C GLN A 250 -16.83 7.39 7.60
N PRO A 251 -16.24 6.37 6.94
CA PRO A 251 -15.72 5.22 7.64
C PRO A 251 -14.51 5.59 8.48
N LYS A 252 -14.39 4.97 9.66
CA LYS A 252 -13.20 5.10 10.51
C LYS A 252 -12.12 4.17 9.99
N THR A 253 -11.03 4.74 9.49
CA THR A 253 -9.94 3.97 8.89
C THR A 253 -8.99 3.38 9.94
N ALA A 254 -8.22 2.36 9.54
CA ALA A 254 -7.36 1.61 10.45
C ALA A 254 -6.33 2.50 11.17
N TRP A 255 -5.64 3.38 10.44
CA TRP A 255 -4.64 4.26 11.04
C TRP A 255 -5.23 5.44 11.82
N GLU A 256 -6.39 5.99 11.42
CA GLU A 256 -7.10 6.97 12.25
C GLU A 256 -7.50 6.42 13.62
N LYS A 257 -7.84 5.11 13.69
CA LYS A 257 -8.13 4.45 14.97
C LYS A 257 -6.87 4.20 15.78
N ALA A 258 -5.79 3.74 15.13
CA ALA A 258 -4.56 3.35 15.81
C ALA A 258 -3.80 4.55 16.37
N THR A 259 -3.65 5.63 15.58
CA THR A 259 -2.89 6.83 15.93
C THR A 259 -3.51 8.07 15.31
N PRO A 260 -4.66 8.54 15.82
CA PRO A 260 -5.43 9.64 15.22
C PRO A 260 -4.68 10.98 15.20
N GLN A 261 -3.65 11.15 16.02
CA GLN A 261 -2.78 12.33 16.02
C GLN A 261 -1.74 12.32 14.89
N GLU A 262 -1.56 11.20 14.19
CA GLU A 262 -0.56 11.05 13.12
C GLU A 262 -1.20 10.87 11.74
N TYR A 263 -2.43 10.35 11.67
CA TYR A 263 -3.09 9.96 10.42
C TYR A 263 -4.50 10.50 10.32
N GLY A 264 -4.77 11.21 9.23
CA GLY A 264 -6.11 11.69 8.91
C GLY A 264 -6.79 10.83 7.84
N PHE A 265 -8.08 11.14 7.58
CA PHE A 265 -8.89 10.39 6.62
C PHE A 265 -8.43 10.55 5.18
N TYR A 266 -8.14 11.80 4.77
CA TYR A 266 -7.82 12.06 3.35
C TYR A 266 -6.46 11.52 2.95
N SER A 267 -5.46 11.74 3.77
CA SER A 267 -4.08 11.27 3.56
C SER A 267 -3.55 11.48 2.15
N ASN A 268 -3.85 12.66 1.61
CA ASN A 268 -3.29 13.12 0.35
C ASN A 268 -1.80 13.38 0.52
N VAL A 269 -0.99 13.03 -0.47
CA VAL A 269 0.44 13.37 -0.44
C VAL A 269 0.59 14.88 -0.44
N ASN A 270 1.10 15.41 0.67
CA ASN A 270 1.26 16.85 0.87
C ASN A 270 2.65 17.16 1.46
N PRO A 271 3.57 17.78 0.68
CA PRO A 271 4.93 18.10 1.15
C PRO A 271 4.96 19.21 2.21
N THR A 272 3.85 19.91 2.46
CA THR A 272 3.75 21.02 3.43
C THR A 272 3.12 20.62 4.76
N VAL A 273 2.71 19.36 4.90
CA VAL A 273 2.17 18.77 6.13
C VAL A 273 3.09 17.62 6.54
N ASP A 274 3.96 17.88 7.51
CA ASP A 274 4.89 16.88 8.00
C ASP A 274 4.17 15.83 8.87
N HIS A 275 4.69 14.62 8.87
CA HIS A 275 4.35 13.63 9.87
C HIS A 275 4.97 14.06 11.21
N PRO A 276 4.34 13.83 12.38
CA PRO A 276 4.90 14.26 13.67
C PRO A 276 6.33 13.81 13.95
N ARG A 277 6.78 12.74 13.29
CA ARG A 277 8.11 12.14 13.51
C ARG A 277 9.13 12.40 12.39
N TRP A 278 8.72 12.87 11.21
CA TRP A 278 9.61 13.15 10.07
C TRP A 278 8.97 14.10 9.06
N SER A 279 9.83 14.72 8.23
CA SER A 279 9.39 15.64 7.18
C SER A 279 8.87 14.91 5.94
N GLN A 280 7.83 15.48 5.33
CA GLN A 280 7.27 15.02 4.07
C GLN A 280 7.78 15.80 2.84
N ALA A 281 8.63 16.81 3.06
CA ALA A 281 9.12 17.69 1.99
C ALA A 281 9.95 16.96 0.93
N THR A 282 10.59 15.85 1.30
CA THR A 282 11.42 15.05 0.38
C THR A 282 11.13 13.57 0.51
N GLU A 283 11.44 12.81 -0.55
CA GLU A 283 11.27 11.37 -0.59
C GLU A 283 12.50 10.66 -1.16
N ARG A 284 12.68 9.39 -0.78
CA ARG A 284 13.66 8.49 -1.37
C ARG A 284 12.97 7.60 -2.41
N ARG A 285 13.27 7.77 -3.69
CA ARG A 285 12.83 6.82 -4.70
C ARG A 285 13.62 5.52 -4.55
N ILE A 286 12.92 4.38 -4.36
CA ILE A 286 13.58 3.08 -4.23
C ILE A 286 14.32 2.78 -5.55
N GLY A 287 15.58 2.35 -5.43
CA GLY A 287 16.49 2.14 -6.55
C GLY A 287 17.29 3.39 -6.96
N GLU A 288 17.03 4.57 -6.35
CA GLU A 288 17.83 5.78 -6.58
C GLU A 288 18.66 6.14 -5.34
N PHE A 289 19.79 6.77 -5.57
CA PHE A 289 20.71 7.18 -4.50
C PHE A 289 20.29 8.50 -3.84
N MET A 290 19.86 9.48 -4.65
CA MET A 290 19.51 10.82 -4.16
C MET A 290 18.04 10.93 -3.77
N ARG A 291 17.78 11.74 -2.72
CA ARG A 291 16.40 12.13 -2.39
C ARG A 291 15.91 13.17 -3.41
N ARG A 292 14.60 13.17 -3.65
CA ARG A 292 13.92 14.16 -4.50
C ARG A 292 12.87 14.94 -3.70
N LYS A 293 12.44 16.08 -4.21
CA LYS A 293 11.30 16.82 -3.62
C LYS A 293 10.02 16.01 -3.78
N THR A 294 9.23 15.94 -2.72
CA THR A 294 7.86 15.40 -2.79
C THR A 294 6.97 16.39 -3.53
N LEU A 295 6.17 15.90 -4.46
CA LEU A 295 5.19 16.71 -5.20
C LEU A 295 3.82 16.65 -4.51
N MET A 296 3.10 17.78 -4.51
CA MET A 296 1.72 17.84 -4.04
C MET A 296 0.85 16.83 -4.79
N PHE A 297 0.00 16.10 -4.07
CA PHE A 297 -0.77 14.97 -4.63
C PHE A 297 0.10 13.96 -5.39
N ASN A 298 1.35 13.77 -4.94
CA ASN A 298 2.30 12.85 -5.59
C ASN A 298 2.53 13.13 -7.09
N GLY A 299 2.34 14.40 -7.52
CA GLY A 299 2.45 14.83 -8.91
C GLY A 299 1.15 14.75 -9.74
N TYR A 300 0.03 14.39 -9.13
CA TYR A 300 -1.29 14.27 -9.81
C TYR A 300 -2.19 15.50 -9.58
N ALA A 301 -1.63 16.65 -9.22
CA ALA A 301 -2.40 17.85 -8.89
C ALA A 301 -3.36 18.30 -10.01
N ASP A 302 -2.92 18.26 -11.27
CA ASP A 302 -3.74 18.65 -12.42
C ASP A 302 -5.02 17.81 -12.57
N GLN A 303 -4.99 16.56 -12.12
CA GLN A 303 -6.11 15.64 -12.24
C GLN A 303 -7.03 15.63 -11.01
N VAL A 304 -6.52 15.99 -9.83
CA VAL A 304 -7.27 15.77 -8.58
C VAL A 304 -7.45 16.99 -7.70
N ALA A 305 -6.72 18.09 -7.91
CA ALA A 305 -6.81 19.28 -7.05
C ALA A 305 -8.25 19.84 -6.97
N SER A 306 -9.02 19.75 -8.05
CA SER A 306 -10.42 20.20 -8.10
C SER A 306 -11.34 19.46 -7.13
N LEU A 307 -11.04 18.20 -6.79
CA LEU A 307 -11.78 17.42 -5.79
C LEU A 307 -11.72 18.04 -4.38
N TYR A 308 -10.70 18.86 -4.13
CA TYR A 308 -10.40 19.48 -2.84
C TYR A 308 -10.53 21.00 -2.86
N ALA A 309 -11.18 21.55 -3.87
CA ALA A 309 -11.42 23.00 -3.98
C ALA A 309 -12.14 23.53 -2.73
N GLY A 310 -11.60 24.58 -2.10
CA GLY A 310 -12.13 25.15 -0.87
C GLY A 310 -11.81 24.38 0.43
N MET A 311 -11.11 23.25 0.36
CA MET A 311 -10.72 22.47 1.54
C MET A 311 -9.33 22.94 2.06
N ASP A 312 -9.24 23.17 3.37
CA ASP A 312 -7.94 23.37 4.03
C ASP A 312 -7.20 22.04 4.16
N LEU A 313 -6.23 21.81 3.29
CA LEU A 313 -5.46 20.56 3.23
C LEU A 313 -4.41 20.42 4.35
N LYS A 314 -4.25 21.40 5.22
CA LYS A 314 -3.44 21.28 6.45
C LYS A 314 -4.25 20.72 7.60
N LYS A 315 -5.57 20.98 7.62
CA LYS A 315 -6.51 20.44 8.62
C LYS A 315 -7.10 19.11 8.18
N ASN A 316 -7.29 18.94 6.86
CA ASN A 316 -7.88 17.75 6.26
C ASN A 316 -6.78 16.93 5.57
N TYR A 317 -5.96 16.28 6.36
CA TYR A 317 -4.85 15.45 5.90
C TYR A 317 -5.12 13.94 6.10
#